data_de05604aa2436f4b5fd274a066c01e76
#
_entry.id   de05604aa2436f4b5fd274a066c01e76
#
_cell.length_a   1.000
_cell.length_b   1.000
_cell.length_c   1.000
_cell.angle_alpha   90.00
_cell.angle_beta   90.00
_cell.angle_gamma   90.00
#
_symmetry.space_group_name_H-M   'P 1'
#
loop_
_entity.id
_entity.type
_entity.pdbx_description
1 polymer ?
#
loop_
_entity_poly.entity_id
_entity_poly.type
_entity_poly.pdbx_seq_one_letter_code
_entity_poly.pdbx_strand_id
1 'polypeptide(L)'
;MFSIRYTFLTFIFIIQLFFYNDWMNGDWIIILISLIPIFTSMKMVFKKNYKNNIKNSLFLSISVIFGIYILLYGVHNIGSDKAGLGLWMYLFALCVMIWEMLSSWSEIDTSLNSKLNFVINLVVPVLFGISLLFLWQVLTVGLKIPHILLPSPLKIGIAFSNSIPMLWEDFQQTFLKAVLSGYFMGCFSGFIIAIMVDRIPFLQKGLLPLGNLISALPIIGIAPIMVMWFGFDWQSKAAVVVIMTFFPMLVNTITGLSVTGQIEKDLLHSYAANYWQNLILLRIPVSLPFVFNALKINSTLALIGAIVAEFFGTPIVGMGFRISAEIGRLNVDIVWATILVAAVSGSMFYALITICERSLTSWHPSIREN
;
A
#
# COMPACT_ATOMS: atom_id res chain seq x y z
N MET A 1 -23.48 14.95 24.18
CA MET A 1 -22.14 15.13 23.57
C MET A 1 -22.19 15.25 22.03
N PHE A 2 -23.02 14.50 21.32
CA PHE A 2 -23.15 14.56 19.83
C PHE A 2 -23.63 15.91 19.30
N SER A 3 -24.63 16.52 19.91
CA SER A 3 -25.19 17.83 19.47
C SER A 3 -24.15 18.97 19.49
N ILE A 4 -23.24 18.98 20.47
CA ILE A 4 -22.25 20.05 20.65
C ILE A 4 -21.21 20.05 19.51
N ARG A 5 -20.80 18.87 18.99
CA ARG A 5 -19.85 18.76 17.88
C ARG A 5 -20.41 19.34 16.59
N TYR A 6 -21.66 19.05 16.26
CA TYR A 6 -22.29 19.53 15.03
C TYR A 6 -22.65 21.01 15.10
N THR A 7 -23.05 21.53 16.28
CA THR A 7 -23.20 22.97 16.50
C THR A 7 -21.90 23.71 16.32
N PHE A 8 -20.79 23.16 16.82
CA PHE A 8 -19.47 23.73 16.61
C PHE A 8 -19.04 23.72 15.15
N LEU A 9 -19.33 22.64 14.41
CA LEU A 9 -19.09 22.54 12.97
C LEU A 9 -19.89 23.57 12.16
N THR A 10 -21.18 23.70 12.44
CA THR A 10 -22.01 24.72 11.77
C THR A 10 -21.51 26.12 12.06
N PHE A 11 -21.07 26.37 13.29
CA PHE A 11 -20.52 27.66 13.68
C PHE A 11 -19.21 27.98 12.92
N ILE A 12 -18.30 27.01 12.77
CA ILE A 12 -17.08 27.20 11.98
C ILE A 12 -17.40 27.45 10.49
N PHE A 13 -18.33 26.71 9.91
CA PHE A 13 -18.74 26.94 8.52
C PHE A 13 -19.45 28.28 8.31
N ILE A 14 -20.13 28.81 9.30
CA ILE A 14 -20.74 30.15 9.23
C ILE A 14 -19.68 31.23 9.38
N ILE A 15 -18.75 31.10 10.33
CA ILE A 15 -17.67 32.07 10.54
C ILE A 15 -16.81 32.21 9.29
N GLN A 16 -16.52 31.11 8.60
CA GLN A 16 -15.71 31.16 7.37
C GLN A 16 -16.35 32.00 6.25
N LEU A 17 -17.67 32.20 6.25
CA LEU A 17 -18.33 33.10 5.29
C LEU A 17 -17.90 34.56 5.51
N PHE A 18 -17.52 34.95 6.74
CA PHE A 18 -16.99 36.29 7.00
C PHE A 18 -15.57 36.48 6.47
N PHE A 19 -14.78 35.38 6.35
CA PHE A 19 -13.42 35.36 5.78
C PHE A 19 -13.38 34.96 4.31
N TYR A 20 -14.53 34.98 3.64
CA TYR A 20 -14.71 34.51 2.27
C TYR A 20 -13.83 35.26 1.26
N ASN A 21 -13.72 36.59 1.42
CA ASN A 21 -12.91 37.43 0.53
C ASN A 21 -11.40 37.12 0.57
N ASP A 22 -10.92 36.50 1.64
CA ASP A 22 -9.49 36.19 1.81
C ASP A 22 -8.98 35.09 0.87
N TRP A 23 -9.89 34.34 0.23
CA TRP A 23 -9.52 33.18 -0.56
C TRP A 23 -10.43 32.84 -1.77
N MET A 24 -11.49 33.56 -2.00
CA MET A 24 -12.50 33.20 -3.03
C MET A 24 -12.91 34.30 -4.02
N ASN A 25 -12.18 35.35 -4.22
CA ASN A 25 -12.36 36.37 -5.28
C ASN A 25 -13.82 36.77 -5.64
N GLY A 26 -14.79 36.60 -4.76
CA GLY A 26 -16.17 37.09 -4.95
C GLY A 26 -17.10 36.27 -5.85
N ASP A 27 -16.76 35.03 -6.21
CA ASP A 27 -17.61 34.18 -7.06
C ASP A 27 -18.89 33.71 -6.35
N TRP A 28 -20.02 34.32 -6.68
CA TRP A 28 -21.33 34.04 -6.09
C TRP A 28 -21.79 32.58 -6.22
N ILE A 29 -21.42 31.89 -7.30
CA ILE A 29 -21.76 30.48 -7.52
C ILE A 29 -21.13 29.61 -6.43
N ILE A 30 -19.90 29.91 -6.03
CA ILE A 30 -19.16 29.14 -5.04
C ILE A 30 -19.71 29.40 -3.63
N ILE A 31 -20.17 30.63 -3.36
CA ILE A 31 -20.91 30.95 -2.12
C ILE A 31 -22.14 30.06 -2.00
N LEU A 32 -22.94 29.95 -3.06
CA LEU A 32 -24.14 29.11 -3.09
C LEU A 32 -23.80 27.62 -2.86
N ILE A 33 -22.74 27.12 -3.50
CA ILE A 33 -22.30 25.73 -3.31
C ILE A 33 -21.77 25.51 -1.88
N SER A 34 -21.12 26.50 -1.26
CA SER A 34 -20.62 26.40 0.13
C SER A 34 -21.73 26.29 1.18
N LEU A 35 -22.97 26.66 0.84
CA LEU A 35 -24.12 26.44 1.72
C LEU A 35 -24.48 24.95 1.87
N ILE A 36 -24.09 24.07 0.92
CA ILE A 36 -24.39 22.64 1.00
C ILE A 36 -23.76 21.98 2.23
N PRO A 37 -22.43 22.08 2.49
CA PRO A 37 -21.83 21.58 3.72
C PRO A 37 -22.42 22.18 5.00
N ILE A 38 -22.76 23.48 4.98
CA ILE A 38 -23.43 24.15 6.10
C ILE A 38 -24.77 23.51 6.39
N PHE A 39 -25.62 23.38 5.36
CA PHE A 39 -26.96 22.79 5.51
C PHE A 39 -26.92 21.34 5.98
N THR A 40 -25.94 20.55 5.51
CA THR A 40 -25.76 19.16 5.95
C THR A 40 -25.31 19.08 7.41
N SER A 41 -24.38 19.94 7.83
CA SER A 41 -23.94 19.99 9.23
C SER A 41 -25.08 20.41 10.15
N MET A 42 -25.92 21.39 9.74
CA MET A 42 -27.16 21.77 10.49
C MET A 42 -28.12 20.58 10.60
N LYS A 43 -28.40 19.86 9.51
CA LYS A 43 -29.28 18.69 9.52
C LYS A 43 -28.80 17.59 10.47
N MET A 44 -27.50 17.44 10.63
CA MET A 44 -26.92 16.50 11.59
C MET A 44 -27.15 16.94 13.05
N VAL A 45 -27.15 18.23 13.34
CA VAL A 45 -27.47 18.78 14.68
C VAL A 45 -28.87 18.37 15.12
N PHE A 46 -29.84 18.44 14.20
CA PHE A 46 -31.27 18.24 14.52
C PHE A 46 -31.73 16.77 14.46
N LYS A 47 -30.95 15.85 13.87
CA LYS A 47 -31.37 14.47 13.68
C LYS A 47 -30.54 13.50 14.54
N LYS A 48 -31.11 13.08 15.69
CA LYS A 48 -30.46 12.21 16.71
C LYS A 48 -30.00 10.83 16.19
N ASN A 49 -30.58 10.31 15.07
CA ASN A 49 -30.26 9.03 14.42
C ASN A 49 -29.83 9.21 12.97
N TYR A 50 -28.83 10.06 12.72
CA TYR A 50 -28.34 10.28 11.36
C TYR A 50 -27.47 9.12 10.84
N LYS A 51 -26.80 8.42 11.74
CA LYS A 51 -25.95 7.25 11.48
C LYS A 51 -26.83 6.01 11.20
N ASN A 52 -26.32 5.02 10.51
CA ASN A 52 -26.96 3.75 10.17
C ASN A 52 -27.95 3.75 8.99
N ASN A 53 -27.92 4.78 8.13
CA ASN A 53 -28.75 4.77 6.92
C ASN A 53 -27.91 5.12 5.69
N ILE A 54 -27.87 4.23 4.71
CA ILE A 54 -27.13 4.39 3.44
C ILE A 54 -27.44 5.74 2.77
N LYS A 55 -28.72 6.16 2.76
CA LYS A 55 -29.12 7.44 2.16
C LYS A 55 -28.46 8.65 2.83
N ASN A 56 -28.30 8.59 4.16
CA ASN A 56 -27.65 9.67 4.90
C ASN A 56 -26.14 9.68 4.67
N SER A 57 -25.49 8.50 4.60
CA SER A 57 -24.07 8.36 4.30
C SER A 57 -23.76 8.84 2.88
N LEU A 58 -24.59 8.54 1.90
CA LEU A 58 -24.49 9.05 0.53
C LEU A 58 -24.64 10.58 0.49
N PHE A 59 -25.66 11.14 1.18
CA PHE A 59 -25.87 12.57 1.23
C PHE A 59 -24.69 13.30 1.88
N LEU A 60 -24.11 12.72 2.92
CA LEU A 60 -22.92 13.24 3.56
C LEU A 60 -21.71 13.19 2.63
N SER A 61 -21.54 12.08 1.90
CA SER A 61 -20.47 11.93 0.91
C SER A 61 -20.56 13.00 -0.20
N ILE A 62 -21.76 13.24 -0.72
CA ILE A 62 -21.99 14.28 -1.72
C ILE A 62 -21.61 15.66 -1.16
N SER A 63 -21.98 15.96 0.09
CA SER A 63 -21.64 17.24 0.72
C SER A 63 -20.14 17.41 0.94
N VAL A 64 -19.44 16.33 1.31
CA VAL A 64 -17.97 16.33 1.45
C VAL A 64 -17.31 16.54 0.09
N ILE A 65 -17.82 15.92 -0.98
CA ILE A 65 -17.31 16.13 -2.35
C ILE A 65 -17.44 17.60 -2.78
N PHE A 66 -18.59 18.22 -2.53
CA PHE A 66 -18.75 19.65 -2.78
C PHE A 66 -17.81 20.51 -1.95
N GLY A 67 -17.63 20.17 -0.66
CA GLY A 67 -16.68 20.85 0.21
C GLY A 67 -15.23 20.74 -0.27
N ILE A 68 -14.82 19.55 -0.73
CA ILE A 68 -13.51 19.31 -1.34
C ILE A 68 -13.33 20.15 -2.60
N TYR A 69 -14.33 20.18 -3.48
CA TYR A 69 -14.29 20.97 -4.72
C TYR A 69 -14.09 22.46 -4.44
N ILE A 70 -14.87 23.02 -3.51
CA ILE A 70 -14.77 24.43 -3.11
C ILE A 70 -13.36 24.75 -2.60
N LEU A 71 -12.82 23.89 -1.74
CA LEU A 71 -11.52 24.14 -1.14
C LEU A 71 -10.39 24.02 -2.17
N LEU A 72 -10.45 23.05 -3.08
CA LEU A 72 -9.48 22.91 -4.19
C LEU A 72 -9.55 24.12 -5.13
N TYR A 73 -10.73 24.60 -5.45
CA TYR A 73 -10.92 25.82 -6.25
C TYR A 73 -10.33 27.05 -5.56
N GLY A 74 -10.61 27.22 -4.26
CA GLY A 74 -10.04 28.31 -3.48
C GLY A 74 -8.50 28.26 -3.42
N VAL A 75 -7.94 27.08 -3.18
CA VAL A 75 -6.48 26.87 -3.16
C VAL A 75 -5.84 27.15 -4.52
N HIS A 76 -6.52 26.82 -5.61
CA HIS A 76 -6.03 27.10 -6.98
C HIS A 76 -5.98 28.60 -7.28
N ASN A 77 -6.96 29.36 -6.77
CA ASN A 77 -7.11 30.78 -7.01
C ASN A 77 -6.31 31.67 -6.02
N ILE A 78 -5.71 31.08 -4.98
CA ILE A 78 -4.78 31.80 -4.11
C ILE A 78 -3.54 32.15 -4.94
N GLY A 79 -3.41 33.44 -5.30
CA GLY A 79 -2.29 33.96 -6.08
C GLY A 79 -0.94 33.86 -5.38
N SER A 80 -0.16 34.96 -5.32
CA SER A 80 1.17 35.00 -4.68
C SER A 80 1.15 34.88 -3.17
N ASP A 81 0.01 35.08 -2.48
CA ASP A 81 -0.09 35.16 -1.03
C ASP A 81 -0.35 33.79 -0.36
N LYS A 82 0.01 33.65 0.91
CA LYS A 82 -0.30 32.43 1.71
C LYS A 82 -1.79 32.33 1.92
N ALA A 83 -2.27 31.09 2.07
CA ALA A 83 -3.65 30.83 2.39
C ALA A 83 -4.10 31.58 3.64
N GLY A 84 -5.19 32.32 3.55
CA GLY A 84 -5.78 33.06 4.68
C GLY A 84 -6.37 32.14 5.76
N LEU A 85 -6.66 32.71 6.91
CA LEU A 85 -7.17 31.98 8.08
C LEU A 85 -8.51 31.29 7.77
N GLY A 86 -9.35 31.87 6.91
CA GLY A 86 -10.63 31.32 6.47
C GLY A 86 -10.50 29.97 5.76
N LEU A 87 -9.49 29.79 4.91
CA LEU A 87 -9.23 28.52 4.23
C LEU A 87 -8.87 27.41 5.24
N TRP A 88 -8.03 27.70 6.21
CA TRP A 88 -7.63 26.72 7.24
C TRP A 88 -8.79 26.33 8.15
N MET A 89 -9.64 27.29 8.51
CA MET A 89 -10.88 27.00 9.26
C MET A 89 -11.82 26.09 8.46
N TYR A 90 -11.97 26.37 7.15
CA TYR A 90 -12.79 25.53 6.28
C TYR A 90 -12.21 24.11 6.14
N LEU A 91 -10.89 24.00 5.96
CA LEU A 91 -10.19 22.71 5.92
C LEU A 91 -10.45 21.92 7.21
N PHE A 92 -10.32 22.56 8.38
CA PHE A 92 -10.58 21.91 9.67
C PHE A 92 -12.02 21.38 9.77
N ALA A 93 -13.01 22.21 9.41
CA ALA A 93 -14.40 21.80 9.41
C ALA A 93 -14.66 20.65 8.43
N LEU A 94 -14.05 20.69 7.24
CA LEU A 94 -14.16 19.65 6.25
C LEU A 94 -13.50 18.34 6.72
N CYS A 95 -12.37 18.38 7.40
CA CYS A 95 -11.74 17.20 8.00
C CYS A 95 -12.66 16.51 9.01
N VAL A 96 -13.37 17.28 9.84
CA VAL A 96 -14.35 16.72 10.78
C VAL A 96 -15.54 16.11 10.02
N MET A 97 -16.01 16.73 8.93
CA MET A 97 -17.06 16.13 8.08
C MET A 97 -16.59 14.85 7.39
N ILE A 98 -15.36 14.80 6.91
CA ILE A 98 -14.77 13.58 6.33
C ILE A 98 -14.74 12.47 7.38
N TRP A 99 -14.32 12.78 8.61
CA TRP A 99 -14.34 11.81 9.71
C TRP A 99 -15.75 11.26 9.97
N GLU A 100 -16.76 12.13 10.03
CA GLU A 100 -18.15 11.71 10.23
C GLU A 100 -18.69 10.91 9.04
N MET A 101 -18.27 11.24 7.83
CA MET A 101 -18.60 10.47 6.62
C MET A 101 -18.04 9.04 6.71
N LEU A 102 -16.77 8.89 7.03
CA LEU A 102 -16.11 7.58 7.16
C LEU A 102 -16.73 6.76 8.30
N SER A 103 -17.00 7.39 9.45
CA SER A 103 -17.69 6.75 10.59
C SER A 103 -19.10 6.30 10.20
N SER A 104 -19.85 7.13 9.46
CA SER A 104 -21.20 6.79 8.99
C SER A 104 -21.21 5.58 8.05
N TRP A 105 -20.23 5.45 7.15
CA TRP A 105 -20.09 4.28 6.27
C TRP A 105 -19.67 3.04 7.05
N SER A 106 -18.78 3.16 8.04
CA SER A 106 -18.30 2.02 8.83
C SER A 106 -19.35 1.44 9.80
N GLU A 107 -20.35 2.24 10.20
CA GLU A 107 -21.42 1.85 11.12
C GLU A 107 -22.67 1.25 10.41
N ILE A 108 -22.68 1.15 9.08
CA ILE A 108 -23.80 0.54 8.35
C ILE A 108 -23.87 -0.95 8.66
N ASP A 109 -25.04 -1.40 9.14
CA ASP A 109 -25.27 -2.83 9.38
C ASP A 109 -25.39 -3.60 8.05
N THR A 110 -24.44 -4.49 7.82
CA THR A 110 -24.31 -5.30 6.61
C THR A 110 -24.65 -6.77 6.82
N SER A 111 -25.11 -7.13 8.02
CA SER A 111 -25.37 -8.53 8.42
C SER A 111 -26.32 -9.28 7.48
N LEU A 112 -27.21 -8.57 6.79
CA LEU A 112 -28.26 -9.13 5.93
C LEU A 112 -27.85 -9.25 4.44
N ASN A 113 -26.74 -8.62 3.99
CA ASN A 113 -26.39 -8.58 2.56
C ASN A 113 -24.89 -8.66 2.31
N SER A 114 -24.42 -9.85 1.92
CA SER A 114 -23.01 -10.13 1.62
C SER A 114 -22.41 -9.23 0.53
N LYS A 115 -23.19 -8.87 -0.51
CA LYS A 115 -22.70 -7.96 -1.57
C LYS A 115 -22.51 -6.54 -1.04
N LEU A 116 -23.41 -6.08 -0.18
CA LEU A 116 -23.31 -4.76 0.44
C LEU A 116 -22.10 -4.69 1.37
N ASN A 117 -21.85 -5.75 2.13
CA ASN A 117 -20.67 -5.87 3.00
C ASN A 117 -19.38 -5.74 2.19
N PHE A 118 -19.27 -6.46 1.07
CA PHE A 118 -18.11 -6.36 0.18
C PHE A 118 -17.89 -4.93 -0.33
N VAL A 119 -18.96 -4.25 -0.76
CA VAL A 119 -18.88 -2.86 -1.26
C VAL A 119 -18.43 -1.91 -0.17
N ILE A 120 -18.99 -2.00 1.04
CA ILE A 120 -18.63 -1.11 2.17
C ILE A 120 -17.19 -1.33 2.60
N ASN A 121 -16.75 -2.59 2.69
CA ASN A 121 -15.36 -2.93 3.02
C ASN A 121 -14.35 -2.38 2.02
N LEU A 122 -14.77 -2.13 0.77
CA LEU A 122 -13.94 -1.49 -0.25
C LEU A 122 -14.04 0.03 -0.21
N VAL A 123 -15.25 0.57 -0.02
CA VAL A 123 -15.54 2.01 -0.08
C VAL A 123 -14.84 2.78 1.03
N VAL A 124 -14.84 2.27 2.26
CA VAL A 124 -14.25 2.97 3.43
C VAL A 124 -12.74 3.19 3.26
N PRO A 125 -11.91 2.17 2.95
CA PRO A 125 -10.48 2.38 2.69
C PRO A 125 -10.20 3.30 1.50
N VAL A 126 -10.99 3.21 0.43
CA VAL A 126 -10.83 4.07 -0.77
C VAL A 126 -11.13 5.52 -0.43
N LEU A 127 -12.25 5.81 0.24
CA LEU A 127 -12.58 7.16 0.68
C LEU A 127 -11.55 7.73 1.64
N PHE A 128 -11.02 6.91 2.55
CA PHE A 128 -9.94 7.31 3.44
C PHE A 128 -8.67 7.67 2.67
N GLY A 129 -8.25 6.84 1.72
CA GLY A 129 -7.10 7.10 0.85
C GLY A 129 -7.25 8.40 0.03
N ILE A 130 -8.44 8.60 -0.58
CA ILE A 130 -8.75 9.85 -1.31
C ILE A 130 -8.69 11.06 -0.38
N SER A 131 -9.17 10.93 0.86
CA SER A 131 -9.14 12.01 1.86
C SER A 131 -7.71 12.39 2.25
N LEU A 132 -6.80 11.40 2.35
CA LEU A 132 -5.38 11.65 2.61
C LEU A 132 -4.70 12.36 1.43
N LEU A 133 -4.98 11.94 0.20
CA LEU A 133 -4.46 12.60 -1.00
C LEU A 133 -4.98 14.04 -1.12
N PHE A 134 -6.24 14.25 -0.78
CA PHE A 134 -6.83 15.59 -0.71
C PHE A 134 -6.13 16.47 0.33
N LEU A 135 -5.92 15.98 1.54
CA LEU A 135 -5.19 16.69 2.59
C LEU A 135 -3.76 17.04 2.13
N TRP A 136 -3.05 16.08 1.54
CA TRP A 136 -1.72 16.32 0.98
C TRP A 136 -1.75 17.44 -0.07
N GLN A 137 -2.69 17.41 -1.01
CA GLN A 137 -2.85 18.44 -2.04
C GLN A 137 -3.06 19.83 -1.42
N VAL A 138 -3.98 19.96 -0.46
CA VAL A 138 -4.29 21.25 0.18
C VAL A 138 -3.14 21.77 1.02
N LEU A 139 -2.48 20.90 1.79
CA LEU A 139 -1.35 21.29 2.61
C LEU A 139 -0.16 21.77 1.77
N THR A 140 0.19 21.04 0.71
CA THR A 140 1.32 21.40 -0.14
C THR A 140 1.11 22.72 -0.88
N VAL A 141 -0.08 22.93 -1.43
CA VAL A 141 -0.40 24.15 -2.19
C VAL A 141 -0.72 25.31 -1.26
N GLY A 142 -1.52 25.10 -0.20
CA GLY A 142 -1.93 26.16 0.74
C GLY A 142 -0.80 26.71 1.58
N LEU A 143 0.15 25.87 2.00
CA LEU A 143 1.37 26.29 2.72
C LEU A 143 2.48 26.74 1.78
N LYS A 144 2.29 26.62 0.45
CA LYS A 144 3.30 26.90 -0.57
C LYS A 144 4.62 26.16 -0.35
N ILE A 145 4.49 24.87 -0.04
CA ILE A 145 5.67 24.03 0.11
C ILE A 145 6.38 23.97 -1.26
N PRO A 146 7.68 24.28 -1.33
CA PRO A 146 8.43 24.15 -2.58
C PRO A 146 8.29 22.74 -3.14
N HIS A 147 7.97 22.60 -4.43
CA HIS A 147 7.77 21.30 -5.09
C HIS A 147 9.00 20.39 -5.04
N ILE A 148 10.19 20.99 -4.89
CA ILE A 148 11.46 20.28 -4.69
C ILE A 148 11.50 19.55 -3.34
N LEU A 149 10.79 20.05 -2.30
CA LEU A 149 10.73 19.39 -1.01
C LEU A 149 9.60 18.35 -0.99
N LEU A 150 8.40 18.74 -1.40
CA LEU A 150 7.24 17.86 -1.43
C LEU A 150 6.27 18.28 -2.55
N PRO A 151 6.25 17.57 -3.69
CA PRO A 151 5.32 17.86 -4.77
C PRO A 151 3.88 17.55 -4.35
N SER A 152 2.93 18.30 -4.92
CA SER A 152 1.52 17.99 -4.71
C SER A 152 1.08 16.77 -5.53
N PRO A 153 0.06 16.01 -5.08
CA PRO A 153 -0.47 14.86 -5.82
C PRO A 153 -0.84 15.17 -7.26
N LEU A 154 -1.36 16.36 -7.54
CA LEU A 154 -1.68 16.78 -8.90
C LEU A 154 -0.42 16.90 -9.78
N LYS A 155 0.67 17.48 -9.28
CA LYS A 155 1.94 17.57 -10.00
C LYS A 155 2.52 16.19 -10.26
N ILE A 156 2.46 15.29 -9.28
CA ILE A 156 2.87 13.88 -9.44
C ILE A 156 2.05 13.21 -10.54
N GLY A 157 0.72 13.41 -10.57
CA GLY A 157 -0.15 12.87 -11.61
C GLY A 157 0.18 13.40 -13.01
N ILE A 158 0.49 14.68 -13.13
CA ILE A 158 0.92 15.29 -14.40
C ILE A 158 2.30 14.73 -14.82
N ALA A 159 3.27 14.64 -13.91
CA ALA A 159 4.57 14.06 -14.17
C ALA A 159 4.45 12.59 -14.60
N PHE A 160 3.60 11.81 -13.90
CA PHE A 160 3.30 10.43 -14.27
C PHE A 160 2.74 10.33 -15.70
N SER A 161 1.73 11.12 -16.06
CA SER A 161 1.09 11.06 -17.38
C SER A 161 2.04 11.45 -18.52
N ASN A 162 2.93 12.41 -18.27
CA ASN A 162 3.91 12.88 -19.27
C ASN A 162 5.10 11.92 -19.41
N SER A 163 5.34 11.05 -18.43
CA SER A 163 6.52 10.17 -18.38
C SER A 163 6.17 8.68 -18.55
N ILE A 164 4.96 8.33 -18.97
CA ILE A 164 4.50 6.93 -19.10
C ILE A 164 5.48 6.05 -19.92
N PRO A 165 5.99 6.44 -21.10
CA PRO A 165 6.89 5.59 -21.86
C PRO A 165 8.18 5.27 -21.08
N MET A 166 8.77 6.28 -20.44
CA MET A 166 9.98 6.15 -19.63
C MET A 166 9.75 5.28 -18.40
N LEU A 167 8.65 5.51 -17.67
CA LEU A 167 8.28 4.74 -16.48
C LEU A 167 7.97 3.27 -16.84
N TRP A 168 7.47 3.02 -18.03
CA TRP A 168 7.23 1.65 -18.53
C TRP A 168 8.53 0.90 -18.80
N GLU A 169 9.53 1.54 -19.41
CA GLU A 169 10.85 0.95 -19.59
C GLU A 169 11.53 0.64 -18.25
N ASP A 170 11.47 1.58 -17.31
CA ASP A 170 11.99 1.41 -15.95
C ASP A 170 11.29 0.25 -15.22
N PHE A 171 9.96 0.14 -15.35
CA PHE A 171 9.18 -0.98 -14.81
C PHE A 171 9.60 -2.32 -15.43
N GLN A 172 9.77 -2.38 -16.74
CA GLN A 172 10.23 -3.61 -17.40
C GLN A 172 11.58 -4.05 -16.89
N GLN A 173 12.53 -3.14 -16.77
CA GLN A 173 13.89 -3.43 -16.34
C GLN A 173 13.93 -3.90 -14.88
N THR A 174 13.30 -3.13 -13.99
CA THR A 174 13.34 -3.45 -12.56
C THR A 174 12.41 -4.59 -12.20
N PHE A 175 11.11 -4.50 -12.58
CA PHE A 175 10.10 -5.44 -12.11
C PHE A 175 10.09 -6.73 -12.92
N LEU A 176 9.91 -6.64 -14.24
CA LEU A 176 9.74 -7.85 -15.06
C LEU A 176 11.04 -8.65 -15.19
N LYS A 177 12.19 -7.99 -15.35
CA LYS A 177 13.46 -8.71 -15.51
C LYS A 177 14.12 -9.03 -14.17
N ALA A 178 14.40 -8.02 -13.32
CA ALA A 178 15.18 -8.25 -12.11
C ALA A 178 14.35 -8.85 -10.96
N VAL A 179 13.19 -8.24 -10.63
CA VAL A 179 12.36 -8.69 -9.49
C VAL A 179 11.79 -10.08 -9.75
N LEU A 180 11.07 -10.29 -10.86
CA LEU A 180 10.41 -11.58 -11.10
C LEU A 180 11.42 -12.72 -11.25
N SER A 181 12.51 -12.53 -12.01
CA SER A 181 13.52 -13.58 -12.17
C SER A 181 14.23 -13.92 -10.85
N GLY A 182 14.68 -12.89 -10.11
CA GLY A 182 15.33 -13.09 -8.82
C GLY A 182 14.39 -13.71 -7.77
N TYR A 183 13.15 -13.26 -7.72
CA TYR A 183 12.12 -13.80 -6.83
C TYR A 183 11.86 -15.28 -7.11
N PHE A 184 11.64 -15.64 -8.38
CA PHE A 184 11.39 -17.03 -8.75
C PHE A 184 12.59 -17.91 -8.41
N MET A 185 13.80 -17.51 -8.82
CA MET A 185 15.02 -18.27 -8.51
C MET A 185 15.26 -18.41 -7.01
N GLY A 186 15.12 -17.32 -6.25
CA GLY A 186 15.37 -17.32 -4.81
C GLY A 186 14.33 -18.13 -4.02
N CYS A 187 13.04 -17.93 -4.31
CA CYS A 187 11.98 -18.68 -3.64
C CYS A 187 12.00 -20.17 -4.01
N PHE A 188 12.20 -20.50 -5.29
CA PHE A 188 12.25 -21.89 -5.72
C PHE A 188 13.45 -22.63 -5.13
N SER A 189 14.66 -22.04 -5.20
CA SER A 189 15.84 -22.65 -4.60
C SER A 189 15.74 -22.77 -3.08
N GLY A 190 15.20 -21.74 -2.39
CA GLY A 190 14.96 -21.78 -0.95
C GLY A 190 13.97 -22.89 -0.55
N PHE A 191 12.90 -23.09 -1.32
CA PHE A 191 11.94 -24.17 -1.10
C PHE A 191 12.57 -25.56 -1.29
N ILE A 192 13.30 -25.78 -2.39
CA ILE A 192 13.97 -27.07 -2.66
C ILE A 192 15.03 -27.38 -1.59
N ILE A 193 15.85 -26.40 -1.24
CA ILE A 193 16.87 -26.60 -0.19
C ILE A 193 16.20 -26.85 1.17
N ALA A 194 15.06 -26.24 1.48
CA ALA A 194 14.31 -26.53 2.70
C ALA A 194 13.89 -28.00 2.82
N ILE A 195 13.41 -28.59 1.71
CA ILE A 195 13.07 -30.02 1.66
C ILE A 195 14.33 -30.90 1.88
N MET A 196 15.46 -30.52 1.29
CA MET A 196 16.72 -31.26 1.50
C MET A 196 17.21 -31.16 2.95
N VAL A 197 17.15 -29.98 3.53
CA VAL A 197 17.53 -29.68 4.91
C VAL A 197 16.64 -30.44 5.91
N ASP A 198 15.37 -30.52 5.63
CA ASP A 198 14.41 -31.28 6.46
C ASP A 198 14.78 -32.75 6.59
N ARG A 199 15.33 -33.35 5.55
CA ARG A 199 15.74 -34.76 5.53
C ARG A 199 17.09 -35.00 6.23
N ILE A 200 17.95 -33.99 6.32
CA ILE A 200 19.35 -34.14 6.79
C ILE A 200 19.54 -33.26 8.03
N PRO A 201 19.48 -33.83 9.26
CA PRO A 201 19.56 -33.07 10.52
C PRO A 201 20.84 -32.22 10.67
N PHE A 202 21.94 -32.64 10.08
CA PHE A 202 23.19 -31.87 10.08
C PHE A 202 23.01 -30.53 9.30
N LEU A 203 22.35 -30.57 8.13
CA LEU A 203 22.10 -29.37 7.35
C LEU A 203 21.15 -28.40 8.08
N GLN A 204 20.16 -28.93 8.78
CA GLN A 204 19.23 -28.11 9.56
C GLN A 204 19.95 -27.32 10.65
N LYS A 205 20.83 -27.98 11.41
CA LYS A 205 21.60 -27.34 12.49
C LYS A 205 22.62 -26.32 11.97
N GLY A 206 23.15 -26.50 10.75
CA GLY A 206 24.12 -25.59 10.14
C GLY A 206 23.49 -24.43 9.36
N LEU A 207 22.50 -24.71 8.50
CA LEU A 207 21.95 -23.71 7.59
C LEU A 207 20.96 -22.71 8.26
N LEU A 208 20.25 -23.10 9.32
CA LEU A 208 19.35 -22.17 10.01
C LEU A 208 20.10 -21.01 10.67
N PRO A 209 21.17 -21.22 11.45
CA PRO A 209 21.98 -20.11 12.01
C PRO A 209 22.61 -19.24 10.90
N LEU A 210 23.15 -19.88 9.85
CA LEU A 210 23.70 -19.15 8.69
C LEU A 210 22.64 -18.34 7.97
N GLY A 211 21.43 -18.87 7.82
CA GLY A 211 20.30 -18.16 7.23
C GLY A 211 19.95 -16.87 7.98
N ASN A 212 19.91 -16.94 9.30
CA ASN A 212 19.67 -15.77 10.14
C ASN A 212 20.80 -14.73 9.99
N LEU A 213 22.05 -15.17 9.93
CA LEU A 213 23.19 -14.29 9.75
C LEU A 213 23.18 -13.59 8.37
N ILE A 214 22.90 -14.33 7.30
CA ILE A 214 22.87 -13.76 5.94
C ILE A 214 21.65 -12.83 5.76
N SER A 215 20.51 -13.16 6.38
CA SER A 215 19.34 -12.27 6.37
C SER A 215 19.60 -10.95 7.10
N ALA A 216 20.56 -10.89 8.00
CA ALA A 216 20.97 -9.67 8.71
C ALA A 216 21.99 -8.83 7.94
N LEU A 217 22.54 -9.35 6.81
CA LEU A 217 23.52 -8.59 6.03
C LEU A 217 22.86 -7.35 5.38
N PRO A 218 23.50 -6.18 5.48
CA PRO A 218 22.96 -4.98 4.87
C PRO A 218 23.04 -5.08 3.34
N ILE A 219 21.88 -4.92 2.68
CA ILE A 219 21.75 -4.98 1.20
C ILE A 219 22.71 -4.02 0.52
N ILE A 220 22.91 -2.83 1.11
CA ILE A 220 23.80 -1.79 0.61
C ILE A 220 25.24 -2.31 0.44
N GLY A 221 25.69 -3.23 1.29
CA GLY A 221 27.02 -3.85 1.18
C GLY A 221 27.10 -4.94 0.11
N ILE A 222 26.01 -5.69 -0.10
CA ILE A 222 25.97 -6.80 -1.06
C ILE A 222 25.80 -6.31 -2.50
N ALA A 223 25.01 -5.27 -2.72
CA ALA A 223 24.65 -4.79 -4.06
C ALA A 223 25.89 -4.46 -4.94
N PRO A 224 26.92 -3.72 -4.48
CA PRO A 224 28.10 -3.46 -5.29
C PRO A 224 28.86 -4.74 -5.67
N ILE A 225 28.92 -5.73 -4.77
CA ILE A 225 29.59 -7.01 -5.03
C ILE A 225 28.85 -7.76 -6.15
N MET A 226 27.53 -7.78 -6.11
CA MET A 226 26.72 -8.43 -7.15
C MET A 226 26.89 -7.72 -8.50
N VAL A 227 27.00 -6.39 -8.51
CA VAL A 227 27.30 -5.64 -9.74
C VAL A 227 28.68 -5.99 -10.29
N MET A 228 29.69 -6.15 -9.44
CA MET A 228 31.04 -6.57 -9.86
C MET A 228 31.04 -7.97 -10.47
N TRP A 229 30.24 -8.90 -9.94
CA TRP A 229 30.22 -10.30 -10.40
C TRP A 229 29.35 -10.53 -11.63
N PHE A 230 28.18 -9.87 -11.70
CA PHE A 230 27.16 -10.13 -12.72
C PHE A 230 26.98 -8.96 -13.70
N GLY A 231 27.73 -7.86 -13.53
CA GLY A 231 27.68 -6.70 -14.43
C GLY A 231 26.54 -5.71 -14.08
N PHE A 232 26.39 -4.70 -14.93
CA PHE A 232 25.51 -3.57 -14.68
C PHE A 232 24.03 -3.80 -15.07
N ASP A 233 23.72 -4.89 -15.76
CA ASP A 233 22.35 -5.17 -16.23
C ASP A 233 21.48 -5.83 -15.13
N TRP A 234 20.29 -6.29 -15.47
CA TRP A 234 19.30 -6.85 -14.55
C TRP A 234 19.81 -8.05 -13.74
N GLN A 235 20.79 -8.81 -14.25
CA GLN A 235 21.30 -10.04 -13.60
C GLN A 235 21.87 -9.77 -12.20
N SER A 236 22.61 -8.69 -12.02
CA SER A 236 23.17 -8.33 -10.70
C SER A 236 22.07 -7.99 -9.69
N LYS A 237 20.99 -7.33 -10.13
CA LYS A 237 19.83 -6.99 -9.30
C LYS A 237 19.04 -8.25 -8.95
N ALA A 238 18.85 -9.14 -9.94
CA ALA A 238 18.24 -10.44 -9.71
C ALA A 238 19.05 -11.27 -8.69
N ALA A 239 20.38 -11.25 -8.75
CA ALA A 239 21.23 -11.92 -7.76
C ALA A 239 21.04 -11.39 -6.33
N VAL A 240 20.92 -10.05 -6.16
CA VAL A 240 20.55 -9.45 -4.87
C VAL A 240 19.19 -9.94 -4.40
N VAL A 241 18.20 -9.96 -5.29
CA VAL A 241 16.86 -10.46 -4.98
C VAL A 241 16.87 -11.93 -4.58
N VAL A 242 17.66 -12.77 -5.27
CA VAL A 242 17.83 -14.20 -4.89
C VAL A 242 18.31 -14.32 -3.45
N ILE A 243 19.35 -13.60 -3.06
CA ILE A 243 19.88 -13.64 -1.69
C ILE A 243 18.83 -13.23 -0.67
N MET A 244 18.08 -12.17 -0.96
CA MET A 244 17.06 -11.64 -0.06
C MET A 244 15.85 -12.56 0.11
N THR A 245 15.48 -13.31 -0.93
CA THR A 245 14.25 -14.11 -0.94
C THR A 245 14.52 -15.58 -0.58
N PHE A 246 15.73 -16.06 -0.77
CA PHE A 246 16.13 -17.43 -0.49
C PHE A 246 15.96 -17.82 0.98
N PHE A 247 16.55 -17.04 1.89
CA PHE A 247 16.57 -17.41 3.31
C PHE A 247 15.20 -17.30 4.00
N PRO A 248 14.40 -16.26 3.80
CA PRO A 248 13.04 -16.24 4.34
C PRO A 248 12.19 -17.41 3.82
N MET A 249 12.38 -17.80 2.56
CA MET A 249 11.69 -18.96 2.00
C MET A 249 12.17 -20.26 2.66
N LEU A 250 13.46 -20.44 2.80
CA LEU A 250 14.08 -21.60 3.47
C LEU A 250 13.53 -21.78 4.89
N VAL A 251 13.62 -20.73 5.71
CA VAL A 251 13.24 -20.76 7.13
C VAL A 251 11.74 -21.02 7.31
N ASN A 252 10.89 -20.30 6.56
CA ASN A 252 9.46 -20.50 6.67
C ASN A 252 9.02 -21.89 6.18
N THR A 253 9.63 -22.41 5.12
CA THR A 253 9.33 -23.75 4.63
C THR A 253 9.72 -24.82 5.65
N ILE A 254 10.92 -24.76 6.25
CA ILE A 254 11.35 -25.69 7.31
C ILE A 254 10.38 -25.62 8.51
N THR A 255 10.04 -24.41 8.94
CA THR A 255 9.07 -24.20 10.03
C THR A 255 7.74 -24.84 9.69
N GLY A 256 7.19 -24.60 8.49
CA GLY A 256 5.94 -25.17 8.03
C GLY A 256 5.96 -26.70 7.99
N LEU A 257 7.04 -27.31 7.51
CA LEU A 257 7.22 -28.77 7.50
C LEU A 257 7.31 -29.37 8.90
N SER A 258 7.74 -28.60 9.91
CA SER A 258 7.86 -29.06 11.31
C SER A 258 6.55 -29.02 12.10
N VAL A 259 5.58 -28.20 11.67
CA VAL A 259 4.29 -28.00 12.39
C VAL A 259 3.36 -29.21 12.33
N THR A 260 3.59 -30.15 11.41
CA THR A 260 2.78 -31.35 11.27
C THR A 260 2.71 -32.13 12.59
N GLY A 261 1.51 -32.44 13.05
CA GLY A 261 1.27 -33.15 14.31
C GLY A 261 1.85 -34.58 14.32
N GLN A 262 2.16 -35.07 15.51
CA GLN A 262 2.72 -36.42 15.64
C GLN A 262 1.68 -37.48 15.32
N ILE A 263 0.41 -37.26 15.68
CA ILE A 263 -0.71 -38.20 15.45
C ILE A 263 -0.90 -38.48 13.95
N GLU A 264 -0.85 -37.44 13.13
CA GLU A 264 -1.00 -37.56 11.67
C GLU A 264 0.21 -38.29 11.05
N LYS A 265 1.42 -38.08 11.58
CA LYS A 265 2.62 -38.81 11.15
C LYS A 265 2.52 -40.30 11.53
N ASP A 266 2.09 -40.59 12.75
CA ASP A 266 1.94 -41.98 13.24
C ASP A 266 0.83 -42.71 12.45
N LEU A 267 -0.24 -41.99 12.07
CA LEU A 267 -1.29 -42.54 11.22
C LEU A 267 -0.71 -42.98 9.85
N LEU A 268 0.04 -42.13 9.19
CA LEU A 268 0.66 -42.46 7.89
C LEU A 268 1.71 -43.59 8.07
N HIS A 269 2.42 -43.59 9.18
CA HIS A 269 3.37 -44.66 9.49
C HIS A 269 2.67 -46.00 9.66
N SER A 270 1.47 -46.06 10.27
CA SER A 270 0.67 -47.28 10.41
C SER A 270 0.19 -47.85 9.08
N TYR A 271 0.09 -46.98 8.04
CA TYR A 271 -0.18 -47.40 6.64
C TYR A 271 1.11 -47.70 5.85
N ALA A 272 2.25 -47.84 6.54
CA ALA A 272 3.57 -48.08 5.94
C ALA A 272 3.97 -47.05 4.88
N ALA A 273 3.53 -45.78 5.03
CA ALA A 273 3.89 -44.70 4.11
C ALA A 273 5.40 -44.41 4.18
N ASN A 274 6.03 -44.33 3.03
CA ASN A 274 7.44 -43.95 2.94
C ASN A 274 7.64 -42.43 3.14
N TYR A 275 8.90 -41.97 3.24
CA TYR A 275 9.23 -40.56 3.47
C TYR A 275 8.58 -39.62 2.43
N TRP A 276 8.62 -39.97 1.14
CA TRP A 276 8.06 -39.13 0.08
C TRP A 276 6.55 -39.06 0.10
N GLN A 277 5.89 -40.15 0.45
CA GLN A 277 4.44 -40.17 0.64
C GLN A 277 4.03 -39.31 1.83
N ASN A 278 4.73 -39.39 2.95
CA ASN A 278 4.50 -38.51 4.10
C ASN A 278 4.76 -37.04 3.74
N LEU A 279 5.83 -36.76 3.02
CA LEU A 279 6.16 -35.40 2.59
C LEU A 279 5.05 -34.81 1.69
N ILE A 280 4.69 -35.50 0.61
CA ILE A 280 3.80 -34.99 -0.44
C ILE A 280 2.33 -34.96 0.05
N LEU A 281 1.87 -36.01 0.74
CA LEU A 281 0.46 -36.16 1.12
C LEU A 281 0.09 -35.41 2.40
N LEU A 282 1.06 -35.17 3.29
CA LEU A 282 0.79 -34.57 4.60
C LEU A 282 1.57 -33.28 4.82
N ARG A 283 2.91 -33.36 4.78
CA ARG A 283 3.75 -32.25 5.28
C ARG A 283 3.78 -31.03 4.36
N ILE A 284 3.86 -31.20 3.04
CA ILE A 284 3.80 -30.10 2.08
C ILE A 284 2.43 -29.41 2.14
N PRO A 285 1.28 -30.11 2.07
CA PRO A 285 -0.03 -29.45 2.24
C PRO A 285 -0.13 -28.65 3.54
N VAL A 286 0.26 -29.22 4.68
CA VAL A 286 0.24 -28.52 5.98
C VAL A 286 1.17 -27.32 6.03
N SER A 287 2.29 -27.36 5.30
CA SER A 287 3.26 -26.25 5.25
C SER A 287 2.84 -25.11 4.31
N LEU A 288 1.85 -25.28 3.43
CA LEU A 288 1.46 -24.28 2.43
C LEU A 288 1.17 -22.87 3.01
N PRO A 289 0.47 -22.71 4.14
CA PRO A 289 0.28 -21.36 4.71
C PRO A 289 1.60 -20.67 5.06
N PHE A 290 2.59 -21.42 5.55
CA PHE A 290 3.94 -20.89 5.85
C PHE A 290 4.71 -20.53 4.58
N VAL A 291 4.61 -21.37 3.55
CA VAL A 291 5.19 -21.12 2.22
C VAL A 291 4.59 -19.86 1.61
N PHE A 292 3.27 -19.70 1.64
CA PHE A 292 2.61 -18.49 1.13
C PHE A 292 2.94 -17.26 1.96
N ASN A 293 3.09 -17.38 3.28
CA ASN A 293 3.58 -16.29 4.11
C ASN A 293 4.98 -15.83 3.67
N ALA A 294 5.91 -16.78 3.42
CA ALA A 294 7.23 -16.46 2.88
C ALA A 294 7.14 -15.80 1.50
N LEU A 295 6.30 -16.30 0.59
CA LEU A 295 6.09 -15.72 -0.74
C LEU A 295 5.60 -14.27 -0.66
N LYS A 296 4.67 -13.97 0.24
CA LYS A 296 4.16 -12.60 0.48
C LYS A 296 5.27 -11.67 1.00
N ILE A 297 6.03 -12.08 2.01
CA ILE A 297 7.16 -11.30 2.54
C ILE A 297 8.19 -11.08 1.43
N ASN A 298 8.54 -12.12 0.70
CA ASN A 298 9.54 -12.06 -0.36
C ASN A 298 9.13 -11.16 -1.53
N SER A 299 7.83 -10.98 -1.81
CA SER A 299 7.38 -10.08 -2.88
C SER A 299 7.77 -8.62 -2.62
N THR A 300 7.69 -8.18 -1.36
CA THR A 300 8.11 -6.83 -0.96
C THR A 300 9.63 -6.72 -0.88
N LEU A 301 10.32 -7.73 -0.30
CA LEU A 301 11.77 -7.76 -0.21
C LEU A 301 12.43 -7.76 -1.60
N ALA A 302 11.88 -8.49 -2.56
CA ALA A 302 12.38 -8.54 -3.92
C ALA A 302 12.37 -7.17 -4.60
N LEU A 303 11.27 -6.42 -4.46
CA LEU A 303 11.14 -5.09 -5.03
C LEU A 303 12.13 -4.10 -4.38
N ILE A 304 12.20 -4.09 -3.04
CA ILE A 304 13.13 -3.24 -2.31
C ILE A 304 14.58 -3.59 -2.70
N GLY A 305 14.91 -4.87 -2.76
CA GLY A 305 16.27 -5.34 -3.11
C GLY A 305 16.69 -4.93 -4.52
N ALA A 306 15.80 -5.05 -5.50
CA ALA A 306 16.10 -4.64 -6.87
C ALA A 306 16.30 -3.12 -6.98
N ILE A 307 15.40 -2.31 -6.40
CA ILE A 307 15.48 -0.84 -6.41
C ILE A 307 16.78 -0.37 -5.73
N VAL A 308 17.11 -0.91 -4.55
CA VAL A 308 18.34 -0.54 -3.84
C VAL A 308 19.59 -0.96 -4.60
N ALA A 309 19.57 -2.15 -5.22
CA ALA A 309 20.71 -2.61 -6.04
C ALA A 309 20.96 -1.72 -7.26
N GLU A 310 19.92 -1.14 -7.85
CA GLU A 310 20.02 -0.22 -8.97
C GLU A 310 20.74 1.10 -8.63
N PHE A 311 20.79 1.53 -7.37
CA PHE A 311 21.53 2.71 -6.96
C PHE A 311 23.06 2.55 -7.13
N PHE A 312 23.56 1.32 -7.14
CA PHE A 312 25.00 1.03 -7.21
C PHE A 312 25.52 0.72 -8.61
N GLY A 313 24.65 0.61 -9.58
CA GLY A 313 25.04 0.43 -10.96
C GLY A 313 23.95 -0.23 -11.78
N THR A 314 23.54 0.47 -12.83
CA THR A 314 22.51 0.01 -13.75
C THR A 314 22.77 0.61 -15.12
N PRO A 315 22.32 0.02 -16.22
CA PRO A 315 22.13 0.76 -17.46
C PRO A 315 21.18 1.95 -17.18
N ILE A 316 21.14 2.91 -18.07
CA ILE A 316 20.42 4.19 -17.91
C ILE A 316 18.89 4.01 -17.79
N VAL A 317 18.43 2.82 -17.35
CA VAL A 317 17.03 2.41 -17.23
C VAL A 317 16.84 1.63 -15.94
N GLY A 318 15.73 1.86 -15.25
CA GLY A 318 15.33 1.17 -14.03
C GLY A 318 14.74 2.13 -12.99
N MET A 319 13.78 1.61 -12.19
CA MET A 319 13.08 2.45 -11.21
C MET A 319 14.01 3.03 -10.14
N GLY A 320 14.96 2.25 -9.64
CA GLY A 320 15.95 2.72 -8.66
C GLY A 320 16.91 3.74 -9.27
N PHE A 321 17.39 3.49 -10.49
CA PHE A 321 18.19 4.48 -11.24
C PHE A 321 17.41 5.78 -11.44
N ARG A 322 16.15 5.70 -11.86
CA ARG A 322 15.30 6.87 -12.07
C ARG A 322 15.17 7.70 -10.81
N ILE A 323 14.86 7.07 -9.68
CA ILE A 323 14.80 7.74 -8.39
C ILE A 323 16.12 8.47 -8.09
N SER A 324 17.26 7.79 -8.20
CA SER A 324 18.57 8.38 -7.88
C SER A 324 18.94 9.54 -8.82
N ALA A 325 18.74 9.36 -10.13
CA ALA A 325 19.07 10.35 -11.15
C ALA A 325 18.20 11.61 -11.05
N GLU A 326 16.89 11.44 -10.85
CA GLU A 326 15.96 12.58 -10.80
C GLU A 326 16.03 13.33 -9.47
N ILE A 327 16.41 12.68 -8.36
CA ILE A 327 16.78 13.37 -7.10
C ILE A 327 17.97 14.32 -7.36
N GLY A 328 19.01 13.85 -8.06
CA GLY A 328 20.17 14.67 -8.39
C GLY A 328 19.84 15.86 -9.32
N ARG A 329 18.77 15.75 -10.11
CA ARG A 329 18.24 16.82 -10.99
C ARG A 329 17.20 17.71 -10.32
N LEU A 330 16.81 17.43 -9.08
CA LEU A 330 15.74 18.11 -8.34
C LEU A 330 14.33 17.95 -8.96
N ASN A 331 14.12 16.92 -9.80
CA ASN A 331 12.83 16.58 -10.42
C ASN A 331 12.03 15.64 -9.51
N VAL A 332 11.70 16.10 -8.33
CA VAL A 332 11.09 15.28 -7.26
C VAL A 332 9.70 14.74 -7.64
N ASP A 333 8.98 15.40 -8.51
CA ASP A 333 7.70 14.95 -9.09
C ASP A 333 7.82 13.65 -9.90
N ILE A 334 8.90 13.48 -10.70
CA ILE A 334 9.20 12.22 -11.40
C ILE A 334 9.63 11.14 -10.41
N VAL A 335 10.38 11.50 -9.36
CA VAL A 335 10.74 10.57 -8.29
C VAL A 335 9.49 9.97 -7.66
N TRP A 336 8.52 10.80 -7.27
CA TRP A 336 7.26 10.33 -6.70
C TRP A 336 6.40 9.54 -7.69
N ALA A 337 6.41 9.92 -8.98
CA ALA A 337 5.76 9.14 -10.03
C ALA A 337 6.37 7.73 -10.16
N THR A 338 7.71 7.62 -10.07
CA THR A 338 8.41 6.32 -10.09
C THR A 338 8.09 5.49 -8.84
N ILE A 339 8.07 6.12 -7.65
CA ILE A 339 7.66 5.47 -6.40
C ILE A 339 6.21 4.96 -6.50
N LEU A 340 5.31 5.71 -7.14
CA LEU A 340 3.94 5.28 -7.37
C LEU A 340 3.89 4.00 -8.23
N VAL A 341 4.67 3.93 -9.32
CA VAL A 341 4.78 2.73 -10.16
C VAL A 341 5.27 1.54 -9.32
N ALA A 342 6.32 1.75 -8.52
CA ALA A 342 6.87 0.72 -7.64
C ALA A 342 5.83 0.24 -6.61
N ALA A 343 5.11 1.17 -5.96
CA ALA A 343 4.08 0.84 -4.98
C ALA A 343 2.90 0.07 -5.58
N VAL A 344 2.43 0.47 -6.77
CA VAL A 344 1.35 -0.23 -7.48
C VAL A 344 1.80 -1.63 -7.90
N SER A 345 2.98 -1.78 -8.50
CA SER A 345 3.50 -3.07 -8.93
C SER A 345 3.74 -4.02 -7.76
N GLY A 346 4.32 -3.54 -6.65
CA GLY A 346 4.50 -4.34 -5.44
C GLY A 346 3.17 -4.77 -4.81
N SER A 347 2.21 -3.86 -4.73
CA SER A 347 0.87 -4.16 -4.20
C SER A 347 0.11 -5.16 -5.07
N MET A 348 0.18 -5.02 -6.39
CA MET A 348 -0.43 -5.98 -7.32
C MET A 348 0.23 -7.36 -7.20
N PHE A 349 1.54 -7.42 -7.10
CA PHE A 349 2.28 -8.67 -6.93
C PHE A 349 1.91 -9.37 -5.62
N TYR A 350 1.87 -8.64 -4.50
CA TYR A 350 1.41 -9.15 -3.22
C TYR A 350 -0.04 -9.65 -3.28
N ALA A 351 -0.93 -8.91 -3.93
CA ALA A 351 -2.33 -9.29 -4.10
C ALA A 351 -2.49 -10.57 -4.92
N LEU A 352 -1.71 -10.73 -6.01
CA LEU A 352 -1.70 -11.95 -6.82
C LEU A 352 -1.30 -13.18 -5.97
N ILE A 353 -0.24 -13.06 -5.17
CA ILE A 353 0.19 -14.15 -4.26
C ILE A 353 -0.91 -14.46 -3.23
N THR A 354 -1.58 -13.44 -2.69
CA THR A 354 -2.68 -13.63 -1.73
C THR A 354 -3.88 -14.34 -2.37
N ILE A 355 -4.21 -14.04 -3.63
CA ILE A 355 -5.27 -14.74 -4.37
C ILE A 355 -4.88 -16.20 -4.59
N CYS A 356 -3.64 -16.47 -4.98
CA CYS A 356 -3.12 -17.83 -5.13
C CYS A 356 -3.19 -18.62 -3.79
N GLU A 357 -2.79 -17.98 -2.68
CA GLU A 357 -2.91 -18.57 -1.34
C GLU A 357 -4.34 -18.98 -1.04
N ARG A 358 -5.30 -18.06 -1.15
CA ARG A 358 -6.72 -18.34 -0.87
C ARG A 358 -7.26 -19.48 -1.73
N SER A 359 -6.82 -19.60 -2.96
CA SER A 359 -7.22 -20.67 -3.86
C SER A 359 -6.66 -22.03 -3.46
N LEU A 360 -5.39 -22.08 -3.02
CA LEU A 360 -4.69 -23.33 -2.73
C LEU A 360 -4.80 -23.79 -1.26
N THR A 361 -5.15 -22.89 -0.35
CA THR A 361 -5.25 -23.15 1.09
C THR A 361 -6.65 -22.91 1.67
N SER A 362 -7.69 -22.96 0.82
CA SER A 362 -9.09 -22.74 1.20
C SER A 362 -9.62 -23.73 2.26
N TRP A 363 -8.96 -24.87 2.44
CA TRP A 363 -9.26 -25.89 3.45
C TRP A 363 -8.74 -25.52 4.85
N HIS A 364 -7.76 -24.61 4.96
CA HIS A 364 -7.11 -24.29 6.23
C HIS A 364 -8.01 -23.40 7.11
N PRO A 365 -8.14 -23.67 8.44
CA PRO A 365 -9.03 -22.93 9.33
C PRO A 365 -8.80 -21.42 9.34
N SER A 366 -7.55 -20.98 9.29
CA SER A 366 -7.20 -19.54 9.30
C SER A 366 -7.77 -18.72 8.12
N ILE A 367 -8.24 -19.38 7.05
CA ILE A 367 -8.81 -18.72 5.86
C ILE A 367 -10.34 -18.83 5.83
N ARG A 368 -10.92 -19.79 6.56
CA ARG A 368 -12.39 -19.98 6.64
C ARG A 368 -13.09 -18.97 7.53
N GLU A 369 -12.38 -18.35 8.48
CA GLU A 369 -12.95 -17.39 9.46
C GLU A 369 -12.97 -15.94 8.95
N ASN A 370 -12.50 -15.68 7.73
CA ASN A 370 -12.52 -14.38 7.04
C ASN A 370 -13.35 -14.50 5.74
#